data_d6066204c08bd2b299df85764ef8e249
#
_entry.id   d6066204c08bd2b299df85764ef8e249
#
_cell.length_a   1.000
_cell.length_b   1.000
_cell.length_c   1.000
_cell.angle_alpha   90.00
_cell.angle_beta   90.00
_cell.angle_gamma   90.00
#
_symmetry.space_group_name_H-M   'P 1'
#
loop_
_entity.id
_entity.type
_entity.pdbx_description
1 polymer ?
#
loop_
_entity_poly.entity_id
_entity_poly.type
_entity_poly.pdbx_seq_one_letter_code
_entity_poly.pdbx_strand_id
1 'polypeptide(L)'
;MYQDRCIFFSKMGACRHGDHCTKVHVRPATSPTVLLPMMYPNPMAIEHIQDRQWDFQFERKYLKRHFERFYKETWRTFMELGRIAELRVVSNLGDHLLGNVYIRFEESSDAVRIARELKAKKLNDIILLPELSPVTNFAEACCKEDLEGKCGRGTQCNYLHIIKVSRKLLDRLEREQAKFWKKKDKHSSGSDRKRDRSKERGRDRSRSPRPYANDLCHICGKTGHISRDCPLK
;
A
#
# COMPACT_ATOMS: atom_id res chain seq x y z
N MET A 1 -24.89 10.86 -27.14
CA MET A 1 -25.63 11.11 -25.88
C MET A 1 -24.64 11.11 -24.74
N TYR A 2 -24.44 12.24 -24.07
CA TYR A 2 -23.63 12.29 -22.85
C TYR A 2 -24.42 11.57 -21.75
N GLN A 3 -24.04 10.35 -21.42
CA GLN A 3 -24.65 9.66 -20.28
C GLN A 3 -24.27 10.41 -19.00
N ASP A 4 -25.30 10.83 -18.25
CA ASP A 4 -25.16 11.61 -17.04
C ASP A 4 -24.45 10.79 -15.94
N ARG A 5 -23.24 11.21 -15.55
CA ARG A 5 -22.40 10.48 -14.56
C ARG A 5 -22.93 10.70 -13.15
N CYS A 6 -22.92 9.65 -12.34
CA CYS A 6 -23.29 9.73 -10.94
C CYS A 6 -22.26 10.55 -10.14
N ILE A 7 -22.69 11.70 -9.64
CA ILE A 7 -21.85 12.61 -8.85
C ILE A 7 -21.34 11.91 -7.57
N PHE A 8 -22.21 11.14 -6.91
CA PHE A 8 -21.84 10.42 -5.68
C PHE A 8 -20.78 9.37 -5.98
N PHE A 9 -20.99 8.53 -6.99
CA PHE A 9 -19.98 7.54 -7.35
C PHE A 9 -18.64 8.19 -7.77
N SER A 10 -18.69 9.27 -8.56
CA SER A 10 -17.49 9.97 -8.99
C SER A 10 -16.71 10.61 -7.82
N LYS A 11 -17.39 11.07 -6.77
CA LYS A 11 -16.76 11.74 -5.62
C LYS A 11 -16.38 10.80 -4.48
N MET A 12 -17.18 9.75 -4.21
CA MET A 12 -16.96 8.85 -3.08
C MET A 12 -16.58 7.43 -3.48
N GLY A 13 -16.66 7.08 -4.78
CA GLY A 13 -16.47 5.70 -5.23
C GLY A 13 -17.61 4.77 -4.83
N ALA A 14 -18.69 5.30 -4.24
CA ALA A 14 -19.87 4.57 -3.79
C ALA A 14 -21.12 5.40 -4.01
N CYS A 15 -22.26 4.72 -4.23
CA CYS A 15 -23.56 5.34 -4.41
C CYS A 15 -24.63 4.51 -3.72
N ARG A 16 -25.57 5.17 -3.02
CA ARG A 16 -26.68 4.49 -2.29
C ARG A 16 -27.59 3.66 -3.19
N HIS A 17 -27.61 3.97 -4.48
CA HIS A 17 -28.46 3.25 -5.45
C HIS A 17 -27.72 2.04 -6.06
N GLY A 18 -26.41 1.85 -5.78
CA GLY A 18 -25.63 0.73 -6.29
C GLY A 18 -25.81 0.54 -7.79
N ASP A 19 -26.08 -0.68 -8.21
CA ASP A 19 -26.28 -1.05 -9.62
C ASP A 19 -27.66 -0.60 -10.17
N HIS A 20 -28.58 -0.18 -9.30
CA HIS A 20 -29.89 0.38 -9.69
C HIS A 20 -29.84 1.90 -9.92
N CYS A 21 -28.67 2.50 -9.90
CA CYS A 21 -28.53 3.93 -10.16
C CYS A 21 -28.92 4.28 -11.60
N THR A 22 -29.79 5.28 -11.76
CA THR A 22 -30.18 5.78 -13.10
C THR A 22 -29.04 6.50 -13.82
N LYS A 23 -27.96 6.85 -13.12
CA LYS A 23 -26.77 7.51 -13.63
C LYS A 23 -25.62 6.53 -13.77
N VAL A 24 -24.70 6.82 -14.69
CA VAL A 24 -23.57 5.93 -14.97
C VAL A 24 -22.51 5.99 -13.89
N HIS A 25 -22.09 4.81 -13.40
CA HIS A 25 -20.94 4.61 -12.53
C HIS A 25 -19.71 4.28 -13.38
N VAL A 26 -18.79 5.22 -13.51
CA VAL A 26 -17.54 5.02 -14.26
C VAL A 26 -16.44 4.61 -13.29
N ARG A 27 -15.98 3.36 -13.39
CA ARG A 27 -14.80 2.88 -12.66
C ARG A 27 -13.54 3.26 -13.40
N PRO A 28 -12.54 3.86 -12.74
CA PRO A 28 -11.30 4.25 -13.39
C PRO A 28 -10.46 3.01 -13.76
N ALA A 29 -9.81 3.04 -14.91
CA ALA A 29 -8.84 2.01 -15.29
C ALA A 29 -7.54 2.12 -14.46
N THR A 30 -7.21 3.33 -14.02
CA THR A 30 -6.07 3.64 -13.16
C THR A 30 -6.48 4.64 -12.09
N SER A 31 -5.98 4.45 -10.87
CA SER A 31 -6.20 5.36 -9.75
C SER A 31 -5.10 5.12 -8.70
N PRO A 32 -4.65 6.15 -7.98
CA PRO A 32 -3.79 5.96 -6.82
C PRO A 32 -4.55 5.42 -5.60
N THR A 33 -5.89 5.40 -5.63
CA THR A 33 -6.74 5.02 -4.50
C THR A 33 -7.41 3.67 -4.72
N VAL A 34 -7.22 2.76 -3.77
CA VAL A 34 -7.94 1.50 -3.65
C VAL A 34 -9.06 1.67 -2.63
N LEU A 35 -10.27 1.28 -2.99
CA LEU A 35 -11.40 1.11 -2.10
C LEU A 35 -11.49 -0.36 -1.71
N LEU A 36 -11.62 -0.61 -0.43
CA LEU A 36 -11.88 -1.91 0.19
C LEU A 36 -13.27 -1.86 0.85
N PRO A 37 -14.32 -2.27 0.13
CA PRO A 37 -15.68 -2.26 0.66
C PRO A 37 -15.80 -3.17 1.88
N MET A 38 -16.54 -2.72 2.89
CA MET A 38 -16.90 -3.49 4.10
C MET A 38 -15.71 -4.11 4.85
N MET A 39 -14.50 -3.59 4.66
CA MET A 39 -13.29 -4.13 5.29
C MET A 39 -13.20 -3.81 6.79
N TYR A 40 -13.72 -2.66 7.23
CA TYR A 40 -13.74 -2.33 8.66
C TYR A 40 -14.96 -2.93 9.34
N PRO A 41 -14.80 -3.92 10.25
CA PRO A 41 -15.91 -4.47 11.03
C PRO A 41 -16.31 -3.45 12.11
N ASN A 42 -17.11 -2.46 11.72
CA ASN A 42 -17.50 -1.37 12.59
C ASN A 42 -18.45 -1.88 13.69
N PRO A 43 -18.06 -1.85 14.98
CA PRO A 43 -18.93 -2.31 16.06
C PRO A 43 -20.27 -1.55 16.15
N MET A 44 -20.27 -0.27 15.74
CA MET A 44 -21.50 0.54 15.71
C MET A 44 -22.55 0.04 14.72
N ALA A 45 -22.14 -0.77 13.72
CA ALA A 45 -23.08 -1.39 12.80
C ALA A 45 -23.96 -2.42 13.51
N ILE A 46 -23.44 -3.12 14.51
CA ILE A 46 -24.16 -4.10 15.30
C ILE A 46 -25.26 -3.40 16.14
N GLU A 47 -24.93 -2.27 16.78
CA GLU A 47 -25.91 -1.46 17.53
C GLU A 47 -27.03 -0.92 16.63
N HIS A 48 -26.70 -0.61 15.36
CA HIS A 48 -27.65 -0.08 14.40
C HIS A 48 -28.61 -1.15 13.85
N ILE A 49 -28.16 -2.40 13.74
CA ILE A 49 -28.93 -3.55 13.22
C ILE A 49 -29.75 -4.19 14.32
N GLN A 50 -29.27 -4.24 15.55
CA GLN A 50 -30.00 -4.77 16.69
C GLN A 50 -31.10 -3.78 17.08
N ASP A 51 -32.32 -4.14 16.68
CA ASP A 51 -33.52 -3.46 17.07
C ASP A 51 -33.50 -3.22 18.59
N ARG A 52 -33.80 -2.03 19.04
CA ARG A 52 -33.82 -1.39 20.36
C ARG A 52 -34.15 -2.24 21.59
N GLN A 53 -34.22 -3.56 21.49
CA GLN A 53 -34.54 -4.47 22.60
C GLN A 53 -33.36 -4.75 23.56
N TRP A 54 -32.11 -4.45 23.11
CA TRP A 54 -30.91 -4.62 23.93
C TRP A 54 -30.24 -3.27 24.10
N ASP A 55 -30.27 -2.76 25.32
CA ASP A 55 -29.62 -1.49 25.73
C ASP A 55 -28.08 -1.69 25.80
N PHE A 56 -27.49 -2.21 24.69
CA PHE A 56 -26.09 -2.50 24.61
C PHE A 56 -25.38 -1.35 23.90
N GLN A 57 -24.69 -0.52 24.66
CA GLN A 57 -23.84 0.54 24.14
C GLN A 57 -22.38 0.19 24.33
N PHE A 58 -21.62 0.22 23.22
CA PHE A 58 -20.17 0.07 23.33
C PHE A 58 -19.54 1.27 24.02
N GLU A 59 -18.69 1.01 25.02
CA GLU A 59 -17.92 2.05 25.65
C GLU A 59 -17.05 2.79 24.61
N ARG A 60 -17.03 4.11 24.67
CA ARG A 60 -16.20 4.96 23.79
C ARG A 60 -14.72 4.54 23.79
N LYS A 61 -14.19 4.08 24.93
CA LYS A 61 -12.83 3.58 25.08
C LYS A 61 -12.61 2.27 24.32
N TYR A 62 -13.62 1.38 24.27
CA TYR A 62 -13.59 0.15 23.49
C TYR A 62 -13.56 0.47 21.98
N LEU A 63 -14.50 1.30 21.51
CA LEU A 63 -14.57 1.70 20.09
C LEU A 63 -13.26 2.31 19.61
N LYS A 64 -12.64 3.18 20.42
CA LYS A 64 -11.36 3.79 20.11
C LYS A 64 -10.24 2.74 19.98
N ARG A 65 -10.15 1.80 20.95
CA ARG A 65 -9.12 0.74 20.92
C ARG A 65 -9.30 -0.22 19.74
N HIS A 66 -10.57 -0.59 19.46
CA HIS A 66 -10.93 -1.44 18.33
C HIS A 66 -10.47 -0.79 17.03
N PHE A 67 -10.85 0.47 16.81
CA PHE A 67 -10.47 1.23 15.63
C PHE A 67 -8.95 1.40 15.51
N GLU A 68 -8.24 1.82 16.56
CA GLU A 68 -6.80 2.05 16.53
C GLU A 68 -6.02 0.75 16.25
N ARG A 69 -6.49 -0.41 16.73
CA ARG A 69 -5.91 -1.71 16.39
C ARG A 69 -6.09 -2.01 14.92
N PHE A 70 -7.32 -1.96 14.42
CA PHE A 70 -7.62 -2.17 13.01
C PHE A 70 -6.79 -1.25 12.11
N TYR A 71 -6.74 0.04 12.42
CA TYR A 71 -6.00 1.03 11.63
C TYR A 71 -4.51 0.72 11.56
N LYS A 72 -3.89 0.32 12.68
CA LYS A 72 -2.46 -0.07 12.73
C LYS A 72 -2.18 -1.32 11.91
N GLU A 73 -3.01 -2.35 12.04
CA GLU A 73 -2.87 -3.61 11.32
C GLU A 73 -3.01 -3.38 9.82
N THR A 74 -4.06 -2.65 9.41
CA THR A 74 -4.27 -2.29 8.00
C THR A 74 -3.10 -1.48 7.44
N TRP A 75 -2.66 -0.44 8.14
CA TRP A 75 -1.51 0.35 7.68
C TRP A 75 -0.27 -0.52 7.47
N ARG A 76 0.08 -1.36 8.44
CA ARG A 76 1.28 -2.22 8.37
C ARG A 76 1.19 -3.24 7.24
N THR A 77 0.04 -3.87 7.06
CA THR A 77 -0.16 -4.82 5.96
C THR A 77 0.01 -4.15 4.59
N PHE A 78 -0.62 -3.00 4.40
CA PHE A 78 -0.62 -2.35 3.10
C PHE A 78 0.66 -1.54 2.80
N MET A 79 1.36 -1.02 3.81
CA MET A 79 2.64 -0.34 3.60
C MET A 79 3.74 -1.26 3.05
N GLU A 80 3.63 -2.57 3.25
CA GLU A 80 4.57 -3.56 2.68
C GLU A 80 4.34 -3.78 1.19
N LEU A 81 3.11 -3.54 0.73
CA LEU A 81 2.68 -3.67 -0.65
C LEU A 81 2.95 -2.41 -1.49
N GLY A 82 2.85 -1.23 -0.90
CA GLY A 82 3.08 0.05 -1.55
C GLY A 82 3.21 1.18 -0.54
N ARG A 83 3.77 2.32 -0.96
CA ARG A 83 3.89 3.52 -0.10
C ARG A 83 2.53 4.15 0.06
N ILE A 84 1.98 4.13 1.28
CA ILE A 84 0.70 4.74 1.62
C ILE A 84 0.88 6.24 1.74
N ALA A 85 0.15 7.00 0.94
CA ALA A 85 0.03 8.44 1.07
C ALA A 85 -1.08 8.82 2.06
N GLU A 86 -2.19 8.05 2.06
CA GLU A 86 -3.34 8.36 2.91
C GLU A 86 -4.21 7.11 3.13
N LEU A 87 -4.67 6.90 4.36
CA LEU A 87 -5.62 5.84 4.72
C LEU A 87 -6.82 6.46 5.42
N ARG A 88 -8.02 6.17 4.92
CA ARG A 88 -9.28 6.66 5.47
C ARG A 88 -10.23 5.51 5.76
N VAL A 89 -10.80 5.50 6.95
CA VAL A 89 -11.81 4.53 7.38
C VAL A 89 -13.11 5.26 7.63
N VAL A 90 -14.17 4.78 7.01
CA VAL A 90 -15.48 5.43 7.01
C VAL A 90 -16.28 5.04 8.26
N SER A 91 -16.95 6.02 8.88
CA SER A 91 -17.81 5.84 10.04
C SER A 91 -19.30 5.77 9.70
N ASN A 92 -19.70 6.05 8.46
CA ASN A 92 -21.08 5.95 8.02
C ASN A 92 -21.63 4.52 8.24
N LEU A 93 -22.93 4.43 8.54
CA LEU A 93 -23.64 3.16 8.72
C LEU A 93 -24.62 2.85 7.58
N GLY A 94 -24.73 3.72 6.57
CA GLY A 94 -25.48 3.42 5.35
C GLY A 94 -24.79 2.34 4.52
N ASP A 95 -25.52 1.38 3.97
CA ASP A 95 -25.02 0.15 3.32
C ASP A 95 -23.93 0.39 2.30
N HIS A 96 -24.03 1.45 1.50
CA HIS A 96 -23.06 1.77 0.43
C HIS A 96 -21.73 2.32 0.96
N LEU A 97 -21.66 2.72 2.23
CA LEU A 97 -20.46 3.30 2.86
C LEU A 97 -19.97 2.51 4.07
N LEU A 98 -20.81 1.60 4.59
CA LEU A 98 -20.53 0.83 5.80
C LEU A 98 -19.19 0.08 5.68
N GLY A 99 -18.31 0.34 6.65
CA GLY A 99 -17.02 -0.36 6.74
C GLY A 99 -16.05 -0.12 5.59
N ASN A 100 -16.31 0.83 4.71
CA ASN A 100 -15.43 1.15 3.60
C ASN A 100 -14.08 1.71 4.09
N VAL A 101 -13.02 1.19 3.50
CA VAL A 101 -11.65 1.65 3.74
C VAL A 101 -11.05 2.11 2.42
N TYR A 102 -10.50 3.31 2.42
CA TYR A 102 -9.82 3.89 1.27
C TYR A 102 -8.34 4.00 1.56
N ILE A 103 -7.52 3.50 0.66
CA ILE A 103 -6.05 3.58 0.76
C ILE A 103 -5.54 4.25 -0.51
N ARG A 104 -4.98 5.45 -0.36
CA ARG A 104 -4.30 6.15 -1.44
C ARG A 104 -2.80 5.89 -1.33
N PHE A 105 -2.22 5.38 -2.40
CA PHE A 105 -0.79 5.15 -2.53
C PHE A 105 -0.10 6.33 -3.20
N GLU A 106 1.22 6.44 -3.00
CA GLU A 106 2.03 7.44 -3.71
C GLU A 106 2.02 7.17 -5.21
N GLU A 107 2.12 5.88 -5.60
CA GLU A 107 2.16 5.44 -6.99
C GLU A 107 0.86 4.74 -7.41
N SER A 108 0.27 5.19 -8.53
CA SER A 108 -0.93 4.55 -9.08
C SER A 108 -0.70 3.11 -9.54
N SER A 109 0.52 2.77 -9.97
CA SER A 109 0.92 1.42 -10.33
C SER A 109 0.81 0.44 -9.17
N ASP A 110 1.15 0.86 -7.95
CA ASP A 110 0.98 0.05 -6.75
C ASP A 110 -0.49 -0.20 -6.46
N ALA A 111 -1.34 0.84 -6.54
CA ALA A 111 -2.77 0.69 -6.34
C ALA A 111 -3.41 -0.29 -7.34
N VAL A 112 -3.06 -0.20 -8.63
CA VAL A 112 -3.55 -1.11 -9.68
C VAL A 112 -3.10 -2.54 -9.41
N ARG A 113 -1.84 -2.75 -9.07
CA ARG A 113 -1.28 -4.07 -8.73
C ARG A 113 -1.99 -4.66 -7.51
N ILE A 114 -2.12 -3.90 -6.44
CA ILE A 114 -2.75 -4.31 -5.18
C ILE A 114 -4.22 -4.67 -5.40
N ALA A 115 -4.98 -3.85 -6.16
CA ALA A 115 -6.38 -4.14 -6.46
C ALA A 115 -6.56 -5.47 -7.21
N ARG A 116 -5.61 -5.83 -8.09
CA ARG A 116 -5.62 -7.10 -8.80
C ARG A 116 -5.20 -8.28 -7.93
N GLU A 117 -4.09 -8.13 -7.17
CA GLU A 117 -3.47 -9.22 -6.42
C GLU A 117 -4.25 -9.62 -5.16
N LEU A 118 -4.97 -8.68 -4.54
CA LEU A 118 -5.73 -8.94 -3.32
C LEU A 118 -7.18 -9.34 -3.57
N LYS A 119 -7.64 -9.38 -4.82
CA LYS A 119 -9.01 -9.77 -5.14
C LYS A 119 -9.31 -11.19 -4.64
N ALA A 120 -10.37 -11.31 -3.84
CA ALA A 120 -10.83 -12.54 -3.20
C ALA A 120 -9.83 -13.17 -2.19
N LYS A 121 -8.77 -12.46 -1.80
CA LYS A 121 -7.89 -12.89 -0.70
C LYS A 121 -8.51 -12.58 0.65
N LYS A 122 -8.17 -13.37 1.67
CA LYS A 122 -8.60 -13.14 3.06
C LYS A 122 -7.56 -12.32 3.83
N LEU A 123 -8.03 -11.37 4.59
CA LEU A 123 -7.26 -10.66 5.61
C LEU A 123 -8.08 -10.67 6.90
N ASN A 124 -7.56 -11.28 7.98
CA ASN A 124 -8.27 -11.43 9.26
C ASN A 124 -9.71 -11.93 9.09
N ASP A 125 -9.89 -13.03 8.35
CA ASP A 125 -11.16 -13.67 8.00
C ASP A 125 -12.11 -12.85 7.10
N ILE A 126 -11.74 -11.63 6.72
CA ILE A 126 -12.49 -10.80 5.80
C ILE A 126 -12.03 -11.05 4.37
N ILE A 127 -12.96 -11.37 3.48
CA ILE A 127 -12.68 -11.50 2.04
C ILE A 127 -12.54 -10.09 1.45
N LEU A 128 -11.38 -9.80 0.89
CA LEU A 128 -11.12 -8.52 0.27
C LEU A 128 -11.70 -8.47 -1.15
N LEU A 129 -12.42 -7.40 -1.42
CA LEU A 129 -12.96 -7.06 -2.75
C LEU A 129 -12.45 -5.68 -3.18
N PRO A 130 -11.13 -5.55 -3.43
CA PRO A 130 -10.53 -4.26 -3.74
C PRO A 130 -10.99 -3.76 -5.10
N GLU A 131 -11.32 -2.47 -5.15
CA GLU A 131 -11.70 -1.75 -6.36
C GLU A 131 -10.84 -0.49 -6.52
N LEU A 132 -10.53 -0.12 -7.77
CA LEU A 132 -9.94 1.19 -8.02
C LEU A 132 -11.01 2.26 -7.84
N SER A 133 -10.75 3.20 -6.91
CA SER A 133 -11.69 4.26 -6.58
C SER A 133 -11.44 5.51 -7.41
N PRO A 134 -12.48 6.22 -7.88
CA PRO A 134 -12.32 7.53 -8.51
C PRO A 134 -11.90 8.63 -7.53
N VAL A 135 -11.89 8.36 -6.23
CA VAL A 135 -11.50 9.32 -5.19
C VAL A 135 -10.01 9.58 -5.22
N THR A 136 -9.61 10.74 -5.71
CA THR A 136 -8.21 11.22 -5.70
C THR A 136 -7.98 12.30 -4.65
N ASN A 137 -9.05 13.01 -4.26
CA ASN A 137 -9.04 14.08 -3.27
C ASN A 137 -10.12 13.83 -2.19
N PHE A 138 -9.69 13.45 -1.00
CA PHE A 138 -10.62 13.21 0.12
C PHE A 138 -11.30 14.48 0.64
N ALA A 139 -10.75 15.68 0.41
CA ALA A 139 -11.40 16.93 0.82
C ALA A 139 -12.74 17.15 0.11
N GLU A 140 -12.89 16.61 -1.12
CA GLU A 140 -14.15 16.68 -1.87
C GLU A 140 -15.12 15.54 -1.55
N ALA A 141 -14.59 14.40 -1.12
CA ALA A 141 -15.38 13.22 -0.75
C ALA A 141 -15.93 13.30 0.67
N CYS A 142 -15.21 13.95 1.59
CA CYS A 142 -15.63 14.10 2.99
C CYS A 142 -16.77 15.09 3.18
N CYS A 143 -17.66 14.79 4.08
CA CYS A 143 -18.74 15.69 4.49
C CYS A 143 -18.17 16.89 5.25
N LYS A 144 -18.32 18.09 4.69
CA LYS A 144 -17.84 19.33 5.35
C LYS A 144 -18.55 19.59 6.68
N GLU A 145 -19.87 19.36 6.71
CA GLU A 145 -20.68 19.51 7.94
C GLU A 145 -20.25 18.53 9.05
N ASP A 146 -19.82 17.30 8.69
CA ASP A 146 -19.32 16.33 9.68
C ASP A 146 -17.95 16.77 10.23
N LEU A 147 -17.09 17.34 9.40
CA LEU A 147 -15.79 17.88 9.86
C LEU A 147 -15.99 18.97 10.92
N GLU A 148 -17.08 19.75 10.80
CA GLU A 148 -17.51 20.77 11.76
C GLU A 148 -18.35 20.21 12.92
N GLY A 149 -18.71 18.92 12.89
CA GLY A 149 -19.57 18.28 13.88
C GLY A 149 -21.05 18.70 13.78
N LYS A 150 -21.51 19.18 12.63
CA LYS A 150 -22.86 19.75 12.41
C LYS A 150 -23.70 18.97 11.40
N CYS A 151 -23.28 17.80 10.93
CA CYS A 151 -24.00 17.07 9.90
C CYS A 151 -25.35 16.55 10.41
N GLY A 152 -26.45 17.15 9.98
CA GLY A 152 -27.81 16.75 10.33
C GLY A 152 -28.25 15.40 9.75
N ARG A 153 -27.52 14.85 8.76
CA ARG A 153 -27.79 13.53 8.18
C ARG A 153 -27.17 12.39 9.00
N GLY A 154 -26.29 12.70 9.96
CA GLY A 154 -25.64 11.73 10.82
C GLY A 154 -24.95 10.61 10.04
N THR A 155 -25.05 9.38 10.54
CA THR A 155 -24.42 8.19 9.97
C THR A 155 -24.99 7.76 8.61
N GLN A 156 -26.15 8.29 8.20
CA GLN A 156 -26.82 8.02 6.93
C GLN A 156 -26.45 9.02 5.82
N CYS A 157 -25.47 9.88 6.07
CA CYS A 157 -24.99 10.85 5.07
C CYS A 157 -24.41 10.15 3.85
N ASN A 158 -24.64 10.70 2.65
CA ASN A 158 -24.06 10.17 1.41
C ASN A 158 -22.58 10.57 1.20
N TYR A 159 -22.10 11.58 1.93
CA TYR A 159 -20.68 11.95 1.93
C TYR A 159 -19.94 11.21 3.02
N LEU A 160 -18.63 11.03 2.84
CA LEU A 160 -17.80 10.28 3.79
C LEU A 160 -17.70 10.99 5.13
N HIS A 161 -18.08 10.31 6.19
CA HIS A 161 -17.71 10.62 7.57
C HIS A 161 -16.51 9.74 7.92
N ILE A 162 -15.41 10.35 8.33
CA ILE A 162 -14.14 9.64 8.55
C ILE A 162 -13.87 9.50 10.03
N ILE A 163 -13.50 8.30 10.46
CA ILE A 163 -13.04 8.07 11.83
C ILE A 163 -11.70 8.77 12.03
N LYS A 164 -11.65 9.72 12.99
CA LYS A 164 -10.46 10.52 13.25
C LYS A 164 -9.35 9.69 13.91
N VAL A 165 -8.17 9.72 13.31
CA VAL A 165 -6.95 9.11 13.86
C VAL A 165 -6.19 10.12 14.69
N SER A 166 -5.61 9.72 15.83
CA SER A 166 -4.77 10.62 16.60
C SER A 166 -3.48 10.94 15.84
N ARG A 167 -3.07 12.21 15.84
CA ARG A 167 -1.84 12.67 15.18
C ARG A 167 -0.62 11.85 15.62
N LYS A 168 -0.52 11.59 16.93
CA LYS A 168 0.57 10.76 17.51
C LYS A 168 0.64 9.36 16.89
N LEU A 169 -0.51 8.72 16.61
CA LEU A 169 -0.56 7.41 15.97
C LEU A 169 -0.11 7.51 14.51
N LEU A 170 -0.65 8.48 13.78
CA LEU A 170 -0.32 8.68 12.37
C LEU A 170 1.18 8.93 12.18
N ASP A 171 1.77 9.90 12.91
CA ASP A 171 3.20 10.22 12.85
C ASP A 171 4.10 9.00 13.15
N ARG A 172 3.63 8.09 14.03
CA ARG A 172 4.36 6.84 14.30
C ARG A 172 4.34 5.89 13.11
N LEU A 173 3.17 5.70 12.49
CA LEU A 173 3.00 4.79 11.35
C LEU A 173 3.73 5.30 10.11
N GLU A 174 3.70 6.60 9.85
CA GLU A 174 4.46 7.25 8.78
C GLU A 174 5.98 7.04 8.97
N ARG A 175 6.49 7.17 10.20
CA ARG A 175 7.89 6.89 10.52
C ARG A 175 8.24 5.40 10.37
N GLU A 176 7.33 4.49 10.75
CA GLU A 176 7.50 3.04 10.54
C GLU A 176 7.61 2.74 9.04
N GLN A 177 6.71 3.29 8.22
CA GLN A 177 6.73 3.15 6.76
C GLN A 177 8.02 3.71 6.14
N ALA A 178 8.44 4.91 6.52
CA ALA A 178 9.67 5.52 6.01
C ALA A 178 10.92 4.66 6.32
N LYS A 179 10.99 4.06 7.52
CA LYS A 179 12.08 3.15 7.89
C LYS A 179 12.06 1.86 7.07
N PHE A 180 10.86 1.28 6.85
CA PHE A 180 10.66 0.06 6.07
C PHE A 180 11.17 0.26 4.63
N TRP A 181 10.70 1.30 3.95
CA TRP A 181 11.07 1.57 2.56
C TRP A 181 12.54 1.97 2.42
N LYS A 182 13.10 2.78 3.33
CA LYS A 182 14.53 3.10 3.35
C LYS A 182 15.42 1.84 3.44
N LYS A 183 14.98 0.82 4.19
CA LYS A 183 15.68 -0.46 4.26
C LYS A 183 15.55 -1.26 2.97
N LYS A 184 14.36 -1.30 2.37
CA LYS A 184 14.07 -2.02 1.13
C LYS A 184 14.85 -1.42 -0.05
N ASP A 185 14.87 -0.08 -0.18
CA ASP A 185 15.60 0.63 -1.24
C ASP A 185 17.12 0.39 -1.16
N LYS A 186 17.70 0.31 0.06
CA LYS A 186 19.11 -0.03 0.24
C LYS A 186 19.46 -1.45 -0.21
N HIS A 187 18.56 -2.41 -0.02
CA HIS A 187 18.79 -3.79 -0.46
C HIS A 187 18.68 -3.95 -1.98
N SER A 188 17.77 -3.23 -2.63
CA SER A 188 17.62 -3.25 -4.09
C SER A 188 18.83 -2.62 -4.80
N SER A 189 19.35 -1.50 -4.29
CA SER A 189 20.54 -0.83 -4.87
C SER A 189 21.87 -1.59 -4.64
N GLY A 190 21.92 -2.48 -3.64
CA GLY A 190 23.11 -3.30 -3.34
C GLY A 190 23.28 -4.52 -4.27
N SER A 191 22.20 -5.03 -4.86
CA SER A 191 22.24 -6.19 -5.76
C SER A 191 22.77 -5.84 -7.15
N ASP A 192 22.52 -4.63 -7.65
CA ASP A 192 23.00 -4.18 -8.95
C ASP A 192 24.51 -3.89 -8.94
N ARG A 193 25.03 -3.30 -7.85
CA ARG A 193 26.46 -3.08 -7.68
C ARG A 193 27.29 -4.38 -7.60
N LYS A 194 26.71 -5.47 -7.08
CA LYS A 194 27.37 -6.78 -7.08
C LYS A 194 27.37 -7.45 -8.47
N ARG A 195 26.34 -7.24 -9.29
CA ARG A 195 26.27 -7.77 -10.66
C ARG A 195 27.26 -7.09 -11.59
N ASP A 196 27.43 -5.76 -11.49
CA ASP A 196 28.42 -5.04 -12.29
C ASP A 196 29.87 -5.38 -11.89
N ARG A 197 30.15 -5.51 -10.59
CA ARG A 197 31.48 -5.96 -10.14
C ARG A 197 31.83 -7.38 -10.59
N SER A 198 30.85 -8.28 -10.68
CA SER A 198 31.09 -9.64 -11.20
C SER A 198 31.26 -9.65 -12.71
N LYS A 199 30.65 -8.73 -13.49
CA LYS A 199 30.86 -8.57 -14.92
C LYS A 199 32.23 -7.93 -15.24
N GLU A 200 32.67 -6.95 -14.45
CA GLU A 200 34.03 -6.37 -14.62
C GLU A 200 35.14 -7.36 -14.27
N ARG A 201 34.96 -8.18 -13.22
CA ARG A 201 35.94 -9.24 -12.88
C ARG A 201 35.96 -10.38 -13.90
N GLY A 202 34.92 -10.58 -14.70
CA GLY A 202 34.84 -11.57 -15.76
C GLY A 202 35.49 -11.13 -17.06
N ARG A 203 35.66 -9.82 -17.30
CA ARG A 203 36.29 -9.29 -18.53
C ARG A 203 37.83 -9.17 -18.48
N ASP A 204 38.42 -9.20 -17.27
CA ASP A 204 39.88 -9.06 -17.11
C ASP A 204 40.63 -10.43 -17.07
N ARG A 205 39.92 -11.55 -17.35
CA ARG A 205 40.56 -12.88 -17.45
C ARG A 205 41.00 -13.29 -18.86
N SER A 206 40.89 -12.42 -19.85
CA SER A 206 41.38 -12.65 -21.21
C SER A 206 42.67 -11.89 -21.52
N ARG A 207 43.49 -11.55 -20.51
CA ARG A 207 44.89 -11.16 -20.76
C ARG A 207 45.66 -12.42 -21.06
N SER A 208 46.03 -12.59 -22.31
CA SER A 208 47.04 -13.53 -22.79
C SER A 208 48.27 -13.49 -21.88
N PRO A 209 48.89 -14.64 -21.55
CA PRO A 209 50.13 -14.65 -20.79
C PRO A 209 51.19 -13.80 -21.52
N ARG A 210 51.70 -12.77 -20.87
CA ARG A 210 52.88 -12.09 -21.37
C ARG A 210 54.00 -13.11 -21.43
N PRO A 211 54.75 -13.25 -22.57
CA PRO A 211 55.88 -14.13 -22.60
C PRO A 211 56.93 -13.60 -21.62
N TYR A 212 57.38 -14.44 -20.71
CA TYR A 212 58.45 -14.17 -19.72
C TYR A 212 59.82 -14.08 -20.40
N ALA A 213 59.94 -13.21 -21.44
CA ALA A 213 61.11 -13.16 -22.29
C ALA A 213 62.37 -12.62 -21.59
N ASN A 214 62.21 -11.87 -20.47
CA ASN A 214 63.36 -11.20 -19.82
C ASN A 214 63.48 -11.45 -18.30
N ASP A 215 62.60 -12.26 -17.69
CA ASP A 215 62.76 -12.56 -16.26
C ASP A 215 63.67 -13.76 -16.05
N LEU A 216 64.65 -13.61 -15.17
CA LEU A 216 65.61 -14.69 -14.82
C LEU A 216 64.95 -15.65 -13.80
N CYS A 217 65.02 -16.96 -14.07
CA CYS A 217 64.59 -17.95 -13.13
C CYS A 217 65.45 -17.91 -11.85
N HIS A 218 64.84 -17.74 -10.69
CA HIS A 218 65.51 -17.66 -9.39
C HIS A 218 66.23 -18.96 -8.95
N ILE A 219 66.02 -20.09 -9.64
CA ILE A 219 66.70 -21.35 -9.36
C ILE A 219 67.95 -21.54 -10.23
N CYS A 220 67.84 -21.28 -11.54
CA CYS A 220 68.91 -21.55 -12.50
C CYS A 220 69.50 -20.33 -13.20
N GLY A 221 68.94 -19.11 -12.95
CA GLY A 221 69.42 -17.85 -13.54
C GLY A 221 69.18 -17.71 -15.06
N LYS A 222 68.42 -18.60 -15.70
CA LYS A 222 68.17 -18.56 -17.17
C LYS A 222 66.82 -17.91 -17.44
N THR A 223 66.67 -17.30 -18.62
CA THR A 223 65.42 -16.70 -19.08
C THR A 223 64.50 -17.71 -19.76
N GLY A 224 63.19 -17.39 -19.91
CA GLY A 224 62.22 -18.19 -20.67
C GLY A 224 61.33 -19.11 -19.80
N HIS A 225 61.56 -19.20 -18.49
CA HIS A 225 60.71 -19.92 -17.56
C HIS A 225 60.77 -19.31 -16.16
N ILE A 226 59.79 -19.62 -15.32
CA ILE A 226 59.75 -19.21 -13.90
C ILE A 226 60.25 -20.34 -12.99
N SER A 227 60.56 -20.05 -11.72
CA SER A 227 61.09 -21.00 -10.75
C SER A 227 60.22 -22.25 -10.56
N ARG A 228 58.92 -22.19 -10.82
CA ARG A 228 57.99 -23.33 -10.72
C ARG A 228 58.26 -24.38 -11.81
N ASP A 229 58.62 -23.91 -13.02
CA ASP A 229 58.77 -24.73 -14.21
C ASP A 229 60.28 -24.96 -14.53
N CYS A 230 61.15 -24.78 -13.55
CA CYS A 230 62.58 -24.94 -13.72
C CYS A 230 62.99 -26.43 -13.84
N PRO A 231 63.69 -26.82 -14.92
CA PRO A 231 64.14 -28.20 -15.15
C PRO A 231 65.24 -28.68 -14.19
N LEU A 232 65.79 -27.75 -13.36
CA LEU A 232 66.80 -28.07 -12.33
C LEU A 232 66.23 -28.11 -10.90
N LYS A 233 64.94 -28.31 -10.77
CA LYS A 233 64.25 -28.45 -9.49
C LYS A 233 64.19 -29.89 -9.05
#